data_f28bf9830b2ce459d57c57f9f1465993
#
_entry.id   f28bf9830b2ce459d57c57f9f1465993
#
_cell.length_a   1.000
_cell.length_b   1.000
_cell.length_c   1.000
_cell.angle_alpha   90.00
_cell.angle_beta   90.00
_cell.angle_gamma   90.00
#
_symmetry.space_group_name_H-M   'P 1'
#
loop_
_entity.id
_entity.type
_entity.pdbx_description
1 polymer ?
#
loop_
_entity_poly.entity_id
_entity_poly.type
_entity_poly.pdbx_seq_one_letter_code
_entity_poly.pdbx_strand_id
1 'polypeptide(L)'
;MEQTTKSQSETVLGGESLIAFAATVDPARSKAFYEQVLGLRLIADEEHAIVFDANGTMLRIQKVSELLPPPHTTLGWRVREMARTVALLRAKQVEPERYPYMQQDALGIWTAPSGAKCVWFKDPDGNLLSLTELSGP
;
A
#
# COMPACT_ATOMS: atom_id res chain seq x y z
N MET A 1 34.47 11.91 2.49
CA MET A 1 34.01 10.65 3.06
C MET A 1 33.44 10.83 4.44
N GLU A 2 34.27 11.30 5.34
CA GLU A 2 33.80 11.45 6.72
C GLU A 2 32.71 12.48 6.86
N GLN A 3 32.76 13.53 6.05
CA GLN A 3 31.72 14.56 6.10
C GLN A 3 30.36 14.02 5.73
N THR A 4 30.29 13.14 4.71
CA THR A 4 29.04 12.53 4.31
C THR A 4 28.49 11.67 5.43
N THR A 5 29.36 10.85 6.04
CA THR A 5 28.95 9.99 7.14
C THR A 5 28.49 10.83 8.33
N LYS A 6 29.23 11.89 8.65
CA LYS A 6 28.88 12.76 9.75
C LYS A 6 27.54 13.46 9.52
N SER A 7 27.33 13.93 8.27
CA SER A 7 26.08 14.60 7.90
C SER A 7 24.90 13.66 8.07
N GLN A 8 25.05 12.39 7.62
CA GLN A 8 24.00 11.39 7.76
C GLN A 8 23.72 11.06 9.23
N SER A 9 24.79 10.99 10.06
CA SER A 9 24.59 10.68 11.46
C SER A 9 23.95 11.80 12.25
N GLU A 10 23.95 13.02 11.70
CA GLU A 10 23.29 14.15 12.32
C GLU A 10 21.79 14.20 12.07
N THR A 11 21.27 13.44 11.10
CA THR A 11 19.83 13.33 10.89
C THR A 11 19.26 12.21 11.73
N VAL A 12 18.04 12.40 12.25
CA VAL A 12 17.43 11.39 13.11
C VAL A 12 17.06 10.14 12.31
N LEU A 13 16.34 10.30 11.21
CA LEU A 13 15.85 9.16 10.43
C LEU A 13 16.14 9.27 8.92
N GLY A 14 16.85 10.32 8.50
CA GLY A 14 17.09 10.54 7.08
C GLY A 14 17.89 9.43 6.40
N GLY A 15 18.70 8.68 7.14
CA GLY A 15 19.47 7.56 6.61
C GLY A 15 18.92 6.18 6.97
N GLU A 16 17.75 6.12 7.59
CA GLU A 16 17.16 4.85 8.02
C GLU A 16 16.08 4.39 7.06
N SER A 17 15.84 3.07 7.01
CA SER A 17 14.83 2.48 6.15
C SER A 17 13.45 2.57 6.79
N LEU A 18 12.45 2.90 5.98
CA LEU A 18 11.07 2.92 6.43
C LEU A 18 10.54 1.50 6.60
N ILE A 19 9.77 1.27 7.65
CA ILE A 19 8.96 0.06 7.79
C ILE A 19 7.50 0.51 7.72
N ALA A 20 6.72 -0.12 6.85
CA ALA A 20 5.31 0.18 6.71
C ALA A 20 4.49 -0.78 7.57
N PHE A 21 3.35 -0.31 8.07
CA PHE A 21 2.48 -1.09 8.95
C PHE A 21 1.04 -1.04 8.49
N ALA A 22 0.34 -2.16 8.68
CA ALA A 22 -1.11 -2.24 8.64
C ALA A 22 -1.53 -3.22 9.73
N ALA A 23 -2.81 -3.48 9.86
CA ALA A 23 -3.29 -4.40 10.90
C ALA A 23 -4.38 -5.32 10.34
N THR A 24 -4.54 -6.47 10.97
CA THR A 24 -5.55 -7.45 10.58
C THR A 24 -6.16 -8.12 11.81
N VAL A 25 -7.46 -8.39 11.74
CA VAL A 25 -8.13 -9.25 12.72
C VAL A 25 -8.32 -10.68 12.19
N ASP A 26 -7.93 -10.92 10.91
CA ASP A 26 -8.04 -12.23 10.28
C ASP A 26 -6.73 -12.52 9.54
N PRO A 27 -5.71 -13.02 10.26
CA PRO A 27 -4.38 -13.19 9.67
C PRO A 27 -4.34 -14.07 8.43
N ALA A 28 -5.08 -15.17 8.40
CA ALA A 28 -5.06 -16.08 7.26
C ALA A 28 -5.58 -15.40 6.00
N ARG A 29 -6.67 -14.64 6.12
CA ARG A 29 -7.26 -13.93 5.00
C ARG A 29 -6.39 -12.77 4.54
N SER A 30 -5.81 -12.05 5.48
CA SER A 30 -4.90 -10.96 5.18
C SER A 30 -3.65 -11.46 4.46
N LYS A 31 -3.06 -12.55 4.96
CA LYS A 31 -1.88 -13.16 4.35
C LYS A 31 -2.16 -13.56 2.91
N ALA A 32 -3.29 -14.21 2.65
CA ALA A 32 -3.66 -14.61 1.29
C ALA A 32 -3.83 -13.40 0.38
N PHE A 33 -4.43 -12.34 0.87
CA PHE A 33 -4.64 -11.14 0.07
C PHE A 33 -3.31 -10.49 -0.34
N TYR A 34 -2.45 -10.21 0.63
CA TYR A 34 -1.19 -9.52 0.32
C TYR A 34 -0.23 -10.38 -0.49
N GLU A 35 -0.23 -11.69 -0.28
CA GLU A 35 0.64 -12.59 -1.02
C GLU A 35 0.07 -12.95 -2.39
N GLN A 36 -1.18 -13.37 -2.46
CA GLN A 36 -1.74 -13.94 -3.69
C GLN A 36 -2.42 -12.91 -4.57
N VAL A 37 -3.09 -11.93 -3.99
CA VAL A 37 -3.76 -10.89 -4.77
C VAL A 37 -2.80 -9.78 -5.14
N LEU A 38 -2.10 -9.21 -4.15
CA LEU A 38 -1.16 -8.12 -4.40
C LEU A 38 0.21 -8.60 -4.87
N GLY A 39 0.54 -9.86 -4.66
CA GLY A 39 1.79 -10.43 -5.16
C GLY A 39 3.02 -10.03 -4.36
N LEU A 40 2.88 -9.65 -3.09
CA LEU A 40 4.03 -9.32 -2.27
C LEU A 40 4.74 -10.59 -1.80
N ARG A 41 6.05 -10.49 -1.60
CA ARG A 41 6.85 -11.63 -1.17
C ARG A 41 6.70 -11.84 0.34
N LEU A 42 6.20 -12.99 0.74
CA LEU A 42 6.09 -13.34 2.15
C LEU A 42 7.46 -13.64 2.72
N ILE A 43 7.83 -12.97 3.82
CA ILE A 43 9.08 -13.17 4.52
C ILE A 43 8.89 -14.09 5.71
N ALA A 44 7.86 -13.81 6.54
CA ALA A 44 7.64 -14.58 7.76
C ALA A 44 6.21 -14.40 8.24
N ASP A 45 5.69 -15.42 8.90
CA ASP A 45 4.40 -15.35 9.59
C ASP A 45 4.70 -15.53 11.07
N GLU A 46 4.85 -14.41 11.78
CA GLU A 46 5.26 -14.40 13.18
C GLU A 46 4.06 -14.35 14.10
N GLU A 47 4.30 -14.51 15.39
CA GLU A 47 3.21 -14.53 16.37
C GLU A 47 2.36 -13.26 16.32
N HIS A 48 3.01 -12.09 16.17
CA HIS A 48 2.32 -10.81 16.25
C HIS A 48 2.20 -10.06 14.93
N ALA A 49 2.83 -10.57 13.86
CA ALA A 49 2.78 -9.90 12.57
C ALA A 49 3.08 -10.86 11.42
N ILE A 50 2.46 -10.57 10.26
CA ILE A 50 2.84 -11.18 8.99
C ILE A 50 3.78 -10.20 8.31
N VAL A 51 4.94 -10.68 7.87
CA VAL A 51 5.99 -9.81 7.33
C VAL A 51 6.14 -10.05 5.84
N PHE A 52 6.08 -8.98 5.08
CA PHE A 52 6.25 -9.00 3.63
C PHE A 52 7.39 -8.10 3.20
N ASP A 53 7.99 -8.43 2.07
CA ASP A 53 8.87 -7.52 1.35
C ASP A 53 8.07 -6.87 0.23
N ALA A 54 7.88 -5.57 0.33
CA ALA A 54 7.15 -4.78 -0.66
C ALA A 54 8.16 -4.02 -1.51
N ASN A 55 8.82 -4.74 -2.42
CA ASN A 55 9.81 -4.20 -3.33
C ASN A 55 10.90 -3.41 -2.59
N GLY A 56 11.46 -4.02 -1.54
CA GLY A 56 12.55 -3.44 -0.76
C GLY A 56 12.12 -2.74 0.53
N THR A 57 10.82 -2.52 0.71
CA THR A 57 10.29 -1.96 1.95
C THR A 57 9.64 -3.07 2.76
N MET A 58 10.01 -3.19 4.04
CA MET A 58 9.37 -4.15 4.92
C MET A 58 7.96 -3.67 5.23
N LEU A 59 6.98 -4.55 5.05
CA LEU A 59 5.60 -4.31 5.44
C LEU A 59 5.23 -5.31 6.52
N ARG A 60 4.79 -4.81 7.67
CA ARG A 60 4.36 -5.64 8.78
C ARG A 60 2.86 -5.49 8.96
N ILE A 61 2.13 -6.60 8.80
CA ILE A 61 0.69 -6.62 9.07
C ILE A 61 0.53 -7.14 10.49
N GLN A 62 0.21 -6.25 11.42
CA GLN A 62 0.09 -6.59 12.84
C GLN A 62 -1.19 -7.38 13.09
N LYS A 63 -1.07 -8.46 13.85
CA LYS A 63 -2.22 -9.27 14.24
C LYS A 63 -2.84 -8.67 15.48
N VAL A 64 -4.07 -8.17 15.36
CA VAL A 64 -4.76 -7.48 16.45
C VAL A 64 -6.10 -8.15 16.70
N SER A 65 -6.64 -7.96 17.92
CA SER A 65 -7.93 -8.53 18.28
C SER A 65 -9.10 -7.65 17.86
N GLU A 66 -8.86 -6.36 17.70
CA GLU A 66 -9.87 -5.40 17.28
C GLU A 66 -9.25 -4.41 16.31
N LEU A 67 -10.03 -4.01 15.30
CA LEU A 67 -9.54 -3.08 14.30
C LEU A 67 -10.70 -2.20 13.84
N LEU A 68 -10.50 -0.90 13.92
CA LEU A 68 -11.38 0.09 13.30
C LEU A 68 -10.54 0.78 12.23
N PRO A 69 -10.67 0.37 10.96
CA PRO A 69 -9.82 0.92 9.91
C PRO A 69 -10.04 2.43 9.78
N PRO A 70 -8.96 3.21 9.65
CA PRO A 70 -9.11 4.66 9.49
C PRO A 70 -9.72 4.99 8.12
N PRO A 71 -10.43 6.11 8.01
CA PRO A 71 -11.07 6.49 6.74
C PRO A 71 -10.10 7.16 5.76
N HIS A 72 -8.82 6.96 5.91
CA HIS A 72 -7.80 7.50 5.02
C HIS A 72 -6.84 6.39 4.58
N THR A 73 -6.04 6.68 3.57
CA THR A 73 -5.08 5.72 3.04
C THR A 73 -4.08 5.27 4.10
N THR A 74 -3.99 3.97 4.29
CA THR A 74 -3.02 3.35 5.19
C THR A 74 -1.72 3.04 4.47
N LEU A 75 -1.82 2.47 3.27
CA LEU A 75 -0.68 2.11 2.43
C LEU A 75 -0.95 2.57 1.01
N GLY A 76 0.10 2.97 0.32
CA GLY A 76 0.00 3.35 -1.07
C GLY A 76 1.17 2.84 -1.88
N TRP A 77 0.92 2.58 -3.16
CA TRP A 77 1.95 2.16 -4.11
C TRP A 77 2.01 3.13 -5.27
N ARG A 78 3.23 3.46 -5.68
CA ARG A 78 3.44 4.15 -6.95
C ARG A 78 3.46 3.09 -8.06
N VAL A 79 2.60 3.25 -9.04
CA VAL A 79 2.51 2.31 -10.17
C VAL A 79 2.89 3.00 -11.46
N ARG A 80 3.33 2.21 -12.44
CA ARG A 80 3.76 2.74 -13.74
C ARG A 80 2.62 2.84 -14.73
N GLU A 81 1.69 1.87 -14.68
CA GLU A 81 0.59 1.77 -15.63
C GLU A 81 -0.70 1.52 -14.86
N MET A 82 -1.39 2.59 -14.52
CA MET A 82 -2.57 2.53 -13.66
C MET A 82 -3.66 1.62 -14.23
N ALA A 83 -4.00 1.80 -15.51
CA ALA A 83 -5.08 1.03 -16.11
C ALA A 83 -4.81 -0.47 -16.07
N ARG A 84 -3.58 -0.86 -16.33
CA ARG A 84 -3.17 -2.26 -16.29
C ARG A 84 -3.26 -2.81 -14.86
N THR A 85 -2.79 -2.05 -13.90
CA THR A 85 -2.81 -2.48 -12.49
C THR A 85 -4.24 -2.66 -11.99
N VAL A 86 -5.13 -1.73 -12.35
CA VAL A 86 -6.53 -1.83 -12.00
C VAL A 86 -7.16 -3.08 -12.64
N ALA A 87 -6.83 -3.35 -13.90
CA ALA A 87 -7.34 -4.55 -14.58
C ALA A 87 -6.89 -5.84 -13.87
N LEU A 88 -5.63 -5.88 -13.43
CA LEU A 88 -5.11 -7.03 -12.69
C LEU A 88 -5.84 -7.21 -11.36
N LEU A 89 -6.10 -6.12 -10.64
CA LEU A 89 -6.87 -6.17 -9.39
C LEU A 89 -8.29 -6.69 -9.63
N ARG A 90 -8.96 -6.19 -10.66
CA ARG A 90 -10.33 -6.61 -10.98
C ARG A 90 -10.38 -8.08 -11.38
N ALA A 91 -9.35 -8.57 -12.06
CA ALA A 91 -9.26 -9.99 -12.39
C ALA A 91 -9.14 -10.86 -11.13
N LYS A 92 -8.69 -10.27 -10.02
CA LYS A 92 -8.60 -10.93 -8.72
C LYS A 92 -9.80 -10.59 -7.83
N GLN A 93 -10.87 -10.03 -8.40
CA GLN A 93 -12.11 -9.69 -7.69
C GLN A 93 -11.96 -8.52 -6.74
N VAL A 94 -11.00 -7.64 -6.96
CA VAL A 94 -10.81 -6.42 -6.16
C VAL A 94 -11.33 -5.24 -6.98
N GLU A 95 -12.37 -4.59 -6.49
CA GLU A 95 -12.99 -3.44 -7.17
C GLU A 95 -12.50 -2.14 -6.54
N PRO A 96 -12.24 -1.12 -7.36
CA PRO A 96 -11.92 0.20 -6.83
C PRO A 96 -13.07 0.79 -6.03
N GLU A 97 -12.71 1.57 -5.00
CA GLU A 97 -13.70 2.33 -4.23
C GLU A 97 -14.20 3.50 -5.05
N ARG A 98 -15.48 3.84 -4.88
CA ARG A 98 -16.11 4.95 -5.57
C ARG A 98 -16.58 5.99 -4.57
N TYR A 99 -16.30 7.25 -4.88
CA TYR A 99 -16.68 8.37 -4.00
C TYR A 99 -17.57 9.35 -4.79
N PRO A 100 -18.76 9.68 -4.27
CA PRO A 100 -19.70 10.53 -5.03
C PRO A 100 -19.20 11.95 -5.26
N TYR A 101 -18.23 12.41 -4.46
CA TYR A 101 -17.67 13.75 -4.59
C TYR A 101 -16.46 13.81 -5.53
N MET A 102 -16.08 12.68 -6.11
CA MET A 102 -14.95 12.61 -7.03
C MET A 102 -15.38 12.23 -8.43
N GLN A 103 -14.67 12.79 -9.41
CA GLN A 103 -14.86 12.38 -10.80
C GLN A 103 -13.91 11.23 -11.10
N GLN A 104 -14.43 10.02 -11.07
CA GLN A 104 -13.69 8.81 -11.36
C GLN A 104 -14.19 8.24 -12.69
N ASP A 105 -13.26 7.76 -13.51
CA ASP A 105 -13.64 7.15 -14.79
C ASP A 105 -14.23 5.75 -14.61
N ALA A 106 -14.44 5.03 -15.70
CA ALA A 106 -15.03 3.69 -15.67
C ALA A 106 -14.19 2.71 -14.86
N LEU A 107 -12.88 2.92 -14.76
CA LEU A 107 -11.95 2.09 -14.01
C LEU A 107 -11.81 2.52 -12.55
N GLY A 108 -12.48 3.60 -12.15
CA GLY A 108 -12.35 4.15 -10.81
C GLY A 108 -11.18 5.12 -10.66
N ILE A 109 -10.55 5.50 -11.76
CA ILE A 109 -9.37 6.36 -11.74
C ILE A 109 -9.80 7.83 -11.62
N TRP A 110 -9.22 8.51 -10.62
CA TRP A 110 -9.35 9.95 -10.45
C TRP A 110 -8.05 10.61 -10.92
N THR A 111 -8.18 11.66 -11.73
CA THR A 111 -7.02 12.40 -12.21
C THR A 111 -6.93 13.72 -11.47
N ALA A 112 -5.81 13.92 -10.77
CA ALA A 112 -5.56 15.15 -10.02
C ALA A 112 -5.25 16.32 -10.97
N PRO A 113 -5.36 17.56 -10.49
CA PRO A 113 -4.98 18.73 -11.31
C PRO A 113 -3.54 18.66 -11.81
N SER A 114 -2.64 18.01 -11.08
CA SER A 114 -1.24 17.82 -11.50
C SER A 114 -1.09 16.83 -12.64
N GLY A 115 -2.13 16.06 -12.97
CA GLY A 115 -2.08 14.98 -13.92
C GLY A 115 -1.82 13.62 -13.30
N ALA A 116 -1.52 13.56 -12.00
CA ALA A 116 -1.35 12.28 -11.32
C ALA A 116 -2.67 11.53 -11.27
N LYS A 117 -2.59 10.21 -11.38
CA LYS A 117 -3.78 9.35 -11.35
C LYS A 117 -3.80 8.54 -10.07
N CYS A 118 -4.98 8.42 -9.46
CA CYS A 118 -5.13 7.73 -8.19
C CYS A 118 -6.32 6.78 -8.22
N VAL A 119 -6.18 5.65 -7.54
CA VAL A 119 -7.25 4.67 -7.32
C VAL A 119 -7.18 4.22 -5.88
N TRP A 120 -8.32 3.98 -5.27
CA TRP A 120 -8.42 3.46 -3.91
C TRP A 120 -9.14 2.13 -3.92
N PHE A 121 -8.72 1.25 -3.03
CA PHE A 121 -9.35 -0.05 -2.83
C PHE A 121 -9.10 -0.49 -1.39
N LYS A 122 -9.79 -1.54 -0.95
CA LYS A 122 -9.68 -2.00 0.42
C LYS A 122 -9.10 -3.39 0.50
N ASP A 123 -8.35 -3.65 1.56
CA ASP A 123 -7.95 -5.01 1.89
C ASP A 123 -9.11 -5.72 2.61
N PRO A 124 -8.98 -7.03 2.95
CA PRO A 124 -10.09 -7.75 3.58
C PRO A 124 -10.54 -7.21 4.94
N ASP A 125 -9.67 -6.51 5.64
CA ASP A 125 -10.01 -5.90 6.93
C ASP A 125 -10.64 -4.52 6.79
N GLY A 126 -10.71 -3.99 5.57
CA GLY A 126 -11.23 -2.67 5.32
C GLY A 126 -10.18 -1.56 5.38
N ASN A 127 -8.90 -1.90 5.51
CA ASN A 127 -7.84 -0.91 5.41
C ASN A 127 -7.85 -0.30 4.01
N LEU A 128 -7.80 1.03 3.95
CA LEU A 128 -7.84 1.75 2.67
C LEU A 128 -6.45 1.81 2.08
N LEU A 129 -6.33 1.32 0.85
CA LEU A 129 -5.08 1.27 0.10
C LEU A 129 -5.22 2.14 -1.14
N SER A 130 -4.11 2.63 -1.66
CA SER A 130 -4.15 3.46 -2.86
C SER A 130 -3.06 3.12 -3.84
N LEU A 131 -3.33 3.42 -5.11
CA LEU A 131 -2.35 3.39 -6.19
C LEU A 131 -2.22 4.79 -6.73
N THR A 132 -0.99 5.21 -7.03
CA THR A 132 -0.72 6.51 -7.63
C THR A 132 0.22 6.34 -8.81
N GLU A 133 -0.19 6.88 -9.95
CA GLU A 133 0.68 7.01 -11.11
C GLU A 133 1.01 8.49 -11.24
N LEU A 134 2.27 8.84 -10.98
CA LEU A 134 2.70 10.22 -11.05
C LEU A 134 2.88 10.64 -12.50
N SER A 135 2.51 11.88 -12.81
CA SER A 135 2.72 12.44 -14.12
C SER A 135 4.16 12.94 -14.25
N GLY A 136 4.74 12.74 -15.42
CA GLY A 136 6.07 13.16 -15.70
C GLY A 136 7.14 12.21 -15.18
N PRO A 137 8.39 12.56 -15.41
CA PRO A 137 9.52 11.71 -15.02
C PRO A 137 9.76 11.67 -13.53
#